data_1d183e74fca08c1714aae2d33c57bf1a
#
_entry.id   1d183e74fca08c1714aae2d33c57bf1a
#
_cell.length_a   1.000
_cell.length_b   1.000
_cell.length_c   1.000
_cell.angle_alpha   90.00
_cell.angle_beta   90.00
_cell.angle_gamma   90.00
#
_symmetry.space_group_name_H-M   'P 1'
#
loop_
_entity.id
_entity.type
_entity.pdbx_description
1 polymer ?
#
loop_
_entity_poly.entity_id
_entity_poly.type
_entity_poly.pdbx_seq_one_letter_code
_entity_poly.pdbx_strand_id
1 'polypeptide(L)'
;YERICARLANATGQYVVAVEYRLAPEDKFPAGLEDCYAVAKAVYSGDFILNIRPENITLIGDSAGGNLCAALSLMARDRGEFMPNRQILIYPATYNDYTENSPFVSVKENGSDYLLTAGKMQDYIDLYARNEEDKKNPYFAPYIAEDLTNQPDTLILTCEFDPLRDEGEAYGERLKEAG
;
A
#
# COMPACT_ATOMS: atom_id res chain seq x y z
N TYR A 1 1.82 -15.73 5.47
CA TYR A 1 1.01 -14.70 6.19
C TYR A 1 0.03 -15.30 7.22
N GLU A 2 -0.51 -16.50 7.07
CA GLU A 2 -1.49 -17.09 8.02
C GLU A 2 -1.10 -16.95 9.50
N ARG A 3 0.17 -17.24 9.85
CA ARG A 3 0.64 -17.12 11.24
C ARG A 3 0.64 -15.67 11.75
N ILE A 4 0.93 -14.71 10.89
CA ILE A 4 0.94 -13.28 11.24
C ILE A 4 -0.51 -12.83 11.46
N CYS A 5 -1.41 -13.16 10.55
CA CYS A 5 -2.84 -12.85 10.65
C CYS A 5 -3.47 -13.46 11.91
N ALA A 6 -3.17 -14.75 12.20
CA ALA A 6 -3.65 -15.40 13.42
C ALA A 6 -3.11 -14.74 14.70
N ARG A 7 -1.84 -14.32 14.72
CA ARG A 7 -1.26 -13.59 15.86
C ARG A 7 -1.91 -12.22 16.03
N LEU A 8 -2.14 -11.50 14.92
CA LEU A 8 -2.80 -10.20 14.95
C LEU A 8 -4.22 -10.34 15.49
N ALA A 9 -5.00 -11.30 14.96
CA ALA A 9 -6.36 -11.58 15.44
C ALA A 9 -6.40 -11.89 16.93
N ASN A 10 -5.50 -12.77 17.41
CA ASN A 10 -5.42 -13.13 18.82
C ASN A 10 -4.98 -11.95 19.73
N ALA A 11 -4.04 -11.14 19.27
CA ALA A 11 -3.52 -10.02 20.06
C ALA A 11 -4.52 -8.86 20.17
N THR A 12 -5.33 -8.64 19.14
CA THR A 12 -6.28 -7.52 19.06
C THR A 12 -7.72 -7.91 19.42
N GLY A 13 -8.04 -9.22 19.41
CA GLY A 13 -9.41 -9.70 19.53
C GLY A 13 -10.31 -9.34 18.33
N GLN A 14 -9.71 -8.99 17.19
CA GLN A 14 -10.40 -8.58 15.98
C GLN A 14 -10.40 -9.67 14.91
N TYR A 15 -11.35 -9.59 13.99
CA TYR A 15 -11.29 -10.39 12.77
C TYR A 15 -10.20 -9.84 11.84
N VAL A 16 -9.46 -10.74 11.20
CA VAL A 16 -8.47 -10.40 10.17
C VAL A 16 -8.89 -11.05 8.86
N VAL A 17 -9.15 -10.24 7.86
CA VAL A 17 -9.43 -10.69 6.48
C VAL A 17 -8.15 -10.49 5.67
N ALA A 18 -7.49 -11.59 5.32
CA ALA A 18 -6.32 -11.58 4.45
C ALA A 18 -6.74 -11.80 3.00
N VAL A 19 -6.35 -10.91 2.11
CA VAL A 19 -6.66 -11.01 0.69
C VAL A 19 -5.54 -11.76 -0.02
N GLU A 20 -5.88 -12.85 -0.68
CA GLU A 20 -4.99 -13.58 -1.58
C GLU A 20 -5.18 -13.03 -3.00
N TYR A 21 -4.56 -11.88 -3.25
CA TYR A 21 -4.67 -11.17 -4.51
C TYR A 21 -3.75 -11.76 -5.59
N ARG A 22 -4.12 -11.57 -6.85
CA ARG A 22 -3.33 -12.00 -8.00
C ARG A 22 -1.97 -11.31 -8.05
N LEU A 23 -0.95 -12.05 -8.49
CA LEU A 23 0.44 -11.63 -8.45
C LEU A 23 1.02 -11.43 -9.84
N ALA A 24 1.93 -10.46 -9.96
CA ALA A 24 2.82 -10.33 -11.10
C ALA A 24 3.91 -11.44 -11.06
N PRO A 25 4.44 -11.87 -12.23
CA PRO A 25 4.20 -11.31 -13.56
C PRO A 25 2.98 -11.84 -14.29
N GLU A 26 2.29 -12.88 -13.74
CA GLU A 26 1.13 -13.50 -14.38
C GLU A 26 -0.03 -12.51 -14.52
N ASP A 27 -0.31 -11.78 -13.46
CA ASP A 27 -1.36 -10.76 -13.37
C ASP A 27 -0.76 -9.42 -12.95
N LYS A 28 -0.41 -8.61 -13.93
CA LYS A 28 0.20 -7.29 -13.72
C LYS A 28 -0.79 -6.25 -13.23
N PHE A 29 -0.27 -5.05 -12.87
CA PHE A 29 -1.08 -3.89 -12.50
C PHE A 29 -2.25 -3.68 -13.48
N PRO A 30 -3.46 -3.39 -13.01
CA PRO A 30 -3.88 -3.23 -11.61
C PRO A 30 -4.55 -4.47 -10.98
N ALA A 31 -4.29 -5.70 -11.49
CA ALA A 31 -5.05 -6.89 -11.14
C ALA A 31 -5.15 -7.13 -9.61
N GLY A 32 -4.00 -7.17 -8.91
CA GLY A 32 -3.98 -7.37 -7.47
C GLY A 32 -4.67 -6.24 -6.69
N LEU A 33 -4.56 -5.00 -7.16
CA LEU A 33 -5.26 -3.86 -6.55
C LEU A 33 -6.78 -3.98 -6.71
N GLU A 34 -7.26 -4.38 -7.88
CA GLU A 34 -8.71 -4.58 -8.11
C GLU A 34 -9.25 -5.74 -7.27
N ASP A 35 -8.47 -6.78 -7.03
CA ASP A 35 -8.85 -7.87 -6.13
C ASP A 35 -9.00 -7.37 -4.70
N CYS A 36 -8.02 -6.62 -4.19
CA CYS A 36 -8.07 -6.00 -2.87
C CYS A 36 -9.27 -5.04 -2.75
N TYR A 37 -9.52 -4.24 -3.78
CA TYR A 37 -10.65 -3.33 -3.84
C TYR A 37 -11.99 -4.06 -3.77
N ALA A 38 -12.15 -5.13 -4.55
CA ALA A 38 -13.39 -5.92 -4.56
C ALA A 38 -13.69 -6.55 -3.19
N VAL A 39 -12.66 -7.10 -2.52
CA VAL A 39 -12.81 -7.66 -1.17
C VAL A 39 -13.14 -6.56 -0.16
N ALA A 40 -12.43 -5.43 -0.18
CA ALA A 40 -12.71 -4.30 0.69
C ALA A 40 -14.15 -3.81 0.50
N LYS A 41 -14.58 -3.59 -0.73
CA LYS A 41 -15.95 -3.18 -1.05
C LYS A 41 -16.97 -4.14 -0.48
N ALA A 42 -16.79 -5.45 -0.62
CA ALA A 42 -17.70 -6.45 -0.06
C ALA A 42 -17.75 -6.40 1.48
N VAL A 43 -16.62 -6.15 2.14
CA VAL A 43 -16.57 -6.00 3.61
C VAL A 43 -17.29 -4.72 4.05
N TYR A 44 -17.10 -3.60 3.34
CA TYR A 44 -17.71 -2.31 3.66
C TYR A 44 -19.23 -2.29 3.36
N SER A 45 -19.69 -2.99 2.34
CA SER A 45 -21.12 -3.09 1.99
C SER A 45 -21.91 -4.02 2.92
N GLY A 46 -21.22 -4.79 3.76
CA GLY A 46 -21.86 -5.77 4.64
C GLY A 46 -22.24 -7.07 3.94
N ASP A 47 -21.76 -7.29 2.71
CA ASP A 47 -21.97 -8.54 1.96
C ASP A 47 -21.14 -9.72 2.51
N PHE A 48 -20.38 -9.45 3.56
CA PHE A 48 -19.61 -10.44 4.30
C PHE A 48 -20.44 -11.00 5.47
N ILE A 49 -20.17 -12.27 5.83
CA ILE A 49 -20.90 -12.98 6.93
C ILE A 49 -20.74 -12.26 8.29
N LEU A 50 -19.71 -11.40 8.41
CA LEU A 50 -19.39 -10.69 9.63
C LEU A 50 -20.18 -9.38 9.69
N ASN A 51 -20.99 -9.22 10.74
CA ASN A 51 -21.68 -7.95 11.00
C ASN A 51 -20.68 -6.92 11.57
N ILE A 52 -19.92 -6.28 10.68
CA ILE A 52 -18.89 -5.30 11.02
C ILE A 52 -19.38 -3.91 10.64
N ARG A 53 -19.23 -2.96 11.57
CA ARG A 53 -19.52 -1.56 11.27
C ARG A 53 -18.35 -0.96 10.48
N PRO A 54 -18.60 -0.21 9.38
CA PRO A 54 -17.57 0.38 8.53
C PRO A 54 -16.50 1.18 9.30
N GLU A 55 -16.92 1.91 10.34
CA GLU A 55 -16.01 2.71 11.19
C GLU A 55 -15.00 1.87 12.00
N ASN A 56 -15.22 0.57 12.11
CA ASN A 56 -14.32 -0.36 12.82
C ASN A 56 -13.39 -1.11 11.88
N ILE A 57 -13.40 -0.80 10.59
CA ILE A 57 -12.53 -1.43 9.60
C ILE A 57 -11.23 -0.61 9.49
N THR A 58 -10.09 -1.30 9.57
CA THR A 58 -8.77 -0.74 9.36
C THR A 58 -8.07 -1.51 8.26
N LEU A 59 -7.54 -0.82 7.26
CA LEU A 59 -6.65 -1.42 6.27
C LEU A 59 -5.25 -1.56 6.89
N ILE A 60 -4.59 -2.67 6.61
CA ILE A 60 -3.21 -2.89 7.04
C ILE A 60 -2.44 -3.65 5.96
N GLY A 61 -1.24 -3.20 5.68
CA GLY A 61 -0.38 -3.86 4.70
C GLY A 61 1.09 -3.53 4.90
N ASP A 62 1.95 -4.50 4.60
CA ASP A 62 3.40 -4.37 4.65
C ASP A 62 3.99 -4.36 3.23
N SER A 63 5.01 -3.53 2.99
CA SER A 63 5.74 -3.44 1.71
C SER A 63 4.80 -3.19 0.53
N ALA A 64 4.70 -4.12 -0.43
CA ALA A 64 3.73 -4.09 -1.52
C ALA A 64 2.28 -4.05 -1.00
N GLY A 65 1.97 -4.71 0.13
CA GLY A 65 0.66 -4.60 0.78
C GLY A 65 0.38 -3.19 1.30
N GLY A 66 1.40 -2.48 1.78
CA GLY A 66 1.31 -1.07 2.14
C GLY A 66 1.02 -0.18 0.92
N ASN A 67 1.65 -0.45 -0.22
CA ASN A 67 1.31 0.17 -1.50
C ASN A 67 -0.17 -0.05 -1.85
N LEU A 68 -0.62 -1.32 -1.80
CA LEU A 68 -2.00 -1.67 -2.13
C LEU A 68 -3.02 -0.98 -1.21
N CYS A 69 -2.73 -0.86 0.10
CA CYS A 69 -3.60 -0.12 1.03
C CYS A 69 -3.70 1.37 0.66
N ALA A 70 -2.59 2.03 0.40
CA ALA A 70 -2.55 3.44 0.01
C ALA A 70 -3.27 3.67 -1.33
N ALA A 71 -2.99 2.84 -2.34
CA ALA A 71 -3.63 2.90 -3.64
C ALA A 71 -5.14 2.62 -3.56
N LEU A 72 -5.56 1.63 -2.76
CA LEU A 72 -6.95 1.30 -2.52
C LEU A 72 -7.70 2.46 -1.89
N SER A 73 -7.09 3.16 -0.94
CA SER A 73 -7.70 4.32 -0.29
C SER A 73 -7.93 5.48 -1.27
N LEU A 74 -6.95 5.74 -2.17
CA LEU A 74 -7.12 6.70 -3.26
C LEU A 74 -8.25 6.28 -4.20
N MET A 75 -8.25 5.02 -4.63
CA MET A 75 -9.27 4.47 -5.53
C MET A 75 -10.67 4.50 -4.91
N ALA A 76 -10.80 4.22 -3.61
CA ALA A 76 -12.08 4.25 -2.89
C ALA A 76 -12.65 5.67 -2.84
N ARG A 77 -11.80 6.68 -2.54
CA ARG A 77 -12.19 8.09 -2.61
C ARG A 77 -12.70 8.47 -4.00
N ASP A 78 -11.93 8.12 -5.03
CA ASP A 78 -12.20 8.54 -6.40
C ASP A 78 -13.46 7.85 -6.98
N ARG A 79 -13.71 6.61 -6.60
CA ARG A 79 -14.91 5.86 -6.98
C ARG A 79 -16.14 6.21 -6.13
N GLY A 80 -15.95 6.70 -4.92
CA GLY A 80 -17.04 7.11 -4.02
C GLY A 80 -17.95 5.98 -3.56
N GLU A 81 -17.48 4.72 -3.58
CA GLU A 81 -18.29 3.56 -3.25
C GLU A 81 -18.23 3.19 -1.76
N PHE A 82 -17.10 3.45 -1.13
CA PHE A 82 -16.85 3.35 0.31
C PHE A 82 -15.64 4.20 0.65
N MET A 83 -15.39 4.45 1.94
CA MET A 83 -14.21 5.18 2.37
C MET A 83 -13.61 4.50 3.61
N PRO A 84 -12.34 4.07 3.54
CA PRO A 84 -11.62 3.61 4.73
C PRO A 84 -11.47 4.74 5.75
N ASN A 85 -11.63 4.44 7.04
CA ASN A 85 -11.40 5.43 8.10
C ASN A 85 -9.97 5.42 8.61
N ARG A 86 -9.30 4.28 8.53
CA ARG A 86 -7.93 4.08 9.04
C ARG A 86 -7.13 3.17 8.15
N GLN A 87 -5.84 3.46 8.05
CA GLN A 87 -4.88 2.55 7.42
C GLN A 87 -3.56 2.51 8.19
N ILE A 88 -2.92 1.35 8.17
CA ILE A 88 -1.60 1.11 8.74
C ILE A 88 -0.69 0.62 7.62
N LEU A 89 0.30 1.41 7.28
CA LEU A 89 1.25 1.16 6.21
C LEU A 89 2.60 0.81 6.83
N ILE A 90 3.04 -0.43 6.67
CA ILE A 90 4.28 -0.92 7.26
C ILE A 90 5.35 -0.96 6.17
N TYR A 91 6.39 -0.13 6.30
CA TYR A 91 7.44 0.09 5.29
C TYR A 91 6.90 0.05 3.85
N PRO A 92 5.91 0.94 3.53
CA PRO A 92 5.19 0.86 2.26
C PRO A 92 6.08 1.24 1.07
N ALA A 93 5.92 0.56 -0.07
CA ALA A 93 6.46 1.00 -1.35
C ALA A 93 5.49 2.01 -1.98
N THR A 94 5.81 3.30 -1.95
CA THR A 94 4.91 4.37 -2.39
C THR A 94 5.34 5.07 -3.68
N TYR A 95 6.55 4.80 -4.15
CA TYR A 95 7.15 5.46 -5.32
C TYR A 95 7.44 4.48 -6.47
N ASN A 96 7.90 5.02 -7.60
CA ASN A 96 8.00 4.31 -8.88
C ASN A 96 9.41 4.25 -9.49
N ASP A 97 10.43 4.81 -8.82
CA ASP A 97 11.80 4.87 -9.33
C ASP A 97 12.81 4.59 -8.22
N TYR A 98 13.55 3.49 -8.35
CA TYR A 98 14.61 3.06 -7.44
C TYR A 98 15.99 3.07 -8.12
N THR A 99 16.13 3.81 -9.22
CA THR A 99 17.40 4.02 -9.92
C THR A 99 18.23 5.10 -9.23
N GLU A 100 19.39 5.41 -9.80
CA GLU A 100 20.24 6.53 -9.36
C GLU A 100 19.55 7.91 -9.46
N ASN A 101 18.45 8.01 -10.21
CA ASN A 101 17.66 9.22 -10.37
C ASN A 101 16.60 9.40 -9.28
N SER A 102 16.40 8.42 -8.41
CA SER A 102 15.44 8.52 -7.31
C SER A 102 15.73 9.77 -6.46
N PRO A 103 14.70 10.55 -6.10
CA PRO A 103 14.87 11.71 -5.23
C PRO A 103 15.16 11.33 -3.76
N PHE A 104 14.95 10.07 -3.40
CA PHE A 104 15.07 9.59 -2.03
C PHE A 104 16.49 9.10 -1.71
N VAL A 105 17.08 9.71 -0.67
CA VAL A 105 18.45 9.42 -0.26
C VAL A 105 18.60 7.99 0.23
N SER A 106 17.58 7.47 0.92
CA SER A 106 17.55 6.07 1.42
C SER A 106 17.74 5.02 0.32
N VAL A 107 17.33 5.31 -0.93
CA VAL A 107 17.57 4.43 -2.08
C VAL A 107 19.05 4.22 -2.34
N LYS A 108 19.88 5.26 -2.14
CA LYS A 108 21.34 5.20 -2.29
C LYS A 108 22.03 4.65 -1.04
N GLU A 109 21.62 5.13 0.14
CA GLU A 109 22.24 4.74 1.42
C GLU A 109 21.98 3.29 1.78
N ASN A 110 20.75 2.80 1.54
CA ASN A 110 20.28 1.49 1.98
C ASN A 110 20.02 0.52 0.82
N GLY A 111 20.33 0.91 -0.41
CA GLY A 111 19.96 0.16 -1.61
C GLY A 111 20.86 -1.03 -1.98
N SER A 112 21.97 -1.29 -1.26
CA SER A 112 22.95 -2.33 -1.64
C SER A 112 23.15 -3.42 -0.58
N ASP A 113 23.43 -3.08 0.67
CA ASP A 113 24.03 -3.98 1.64
C ASP A 113 23.04 -4.61 2.64
N TYR A 114 21.75 -4.38 2.44
CA TYR A 114 20.69 -4.85 3.33
C TYR A 114 19.78 -5.90 2.65
N LEU A 115 18.74 -6.34 3.38
CA LEU A 115 17.83 -7.40 2.93
C LEU A 115 17.12 -7.05 1.61
N LEU A 116 16.60 -5.82 1.53
CA LEU A 116 15.99 -5.26 0.33
C LEU A 116 17.00 -4.34 -0.37
N THR A 117 17.14 -4.48 -1.68
CA THR A 117 18.02 -3.63 -2.48
C THR A 117 17.24 -2.81 -3.49
N ALA A 118 17.78 -1.65 -3.89
CA ALA A 118 17.21 -0.79 -4.92
C ALA A 118 17.03 -1.55 -6.25
N GLY A 119 18.01 -2.39 -6.63
CA GLY A 119 17.91 -3.24 -7.83
C GLY A 119 16.73 -4.21 -7.76
N LYS A 120 16.51 -4.88 -6.62
CA LYS A 120 15.33 -5.75 -6.45
C LYS A 120 14.02 -4.97 -6.53
N MET A 121 14.00 -3.77 -5.95
CA MET A 121 12.80 -2.92 -6.04
C MET A 121 12.51 -2.53 -7.49
N GLN A 122 13.54 -2.17 -8.26
CA GLN A 122 13.37 -1.87 -9.68
C GLN A 122 12.86 -3.10 -10.46
N ASP A 123 13.40 -4.28 -10.19
CA ASP A 123 12.91 -5.54 -10.79
C ASP A 123 11.42 -5.78 -10.47
N TYR A 124 10.98 -5.53 -9.22
CA TYR A 124 9.57 -5.68 -8.84
C TYR A 124 8.66 -4.67 -9.54
N ILE A 125 9.09 -3.41 -9.67
CA ILE A 125 8.38 -2.38 -10.44
C ILE A 125 8.19 -2.82 -11.89
N ASP A 126 9.26 -3.32 -12.54
CA ASP A 126 9.22 -3.74 -13.94
C ASP A 126 8.37 -5.01 -14.16
N LEU A 127 8.36 -5.91 -13.19
CA LEU A 127 7.46 -7.08 -13.20
C LEU A 127 6.00 -6.68 -13.01
N TYR A 128 5.72 -5.72 -12.12
CA TYR A 128 4.36 -5.29 -11.80
C TYR A 128 3.74 -4.43 -12.90
N ALA A 129 4.50 -3.53 -13.53
CA ALA A 129 4.03 -2.67 -14.61
C ALA A 129 3.82 -3.44 -15.92
N ARG A 130 2.78 -3.12 -16.66
CA ARG A 130 2.56 -3.57 -18.05
C ARG A 130 3.40 -2.77 -19.03
N ASN A 131 3.54 -1.46 -18.73
CA ASN A 131 4.24 -0.47 -19.56
C ASN A 131 4.64 0.75 -18.69
N GLU A 132 5.38 1.68 -19.27
CA GLU A 132 5.87 2.88 -18.56
C GLU A 132 4.74 3.84 -18.12
N GLU A 133 3.59 3.82 -18.77
CA GLU A 133 2.45 4.66 -18.36
C GLU A 133 1.83 4.20 -17.05
N ASP A 134 1.84 2.88 -16.78
CA ASP A 134 1.39 2.36 -15.48
C ASP A 134 2.18 2.95 -14.31
N LYS A 135 3.49 3.14 -14.47
CA LYS A 135 4.36 3.72 -13.44
C LYS A 135 4.01 5.16 -13.08
N LYS A 136 3.34 5.88 -13.98
CA LYS A 136 2.85 7.26 -13.76
C LYS A 136 1.46 7.32 -13.14
N ASN A 137 0.84 6.19 -12.89
CA ASN A 137 -0.49 6.12 -12.31
C ASN A 137 -0.41 6.25 -10.77
N PRO A 138 -1.19 7.14 -10.13
CA PRO A 138 -1.19 7.28 -8.67
C PRO A 138 -1.67 6.03 -7.93
N TYR A 139 -2.39 5.13 -8.58
CA TYR A 139 -2.72 3.83 -7.99
C TYR A 139 -1.59 2.80 -8.09
N PHE A 140 -0.58 3.06 -8.92
CA PHE A 140 0.66 2.29 -8.95
C PHE A 140 1.64 2.83 -7.90
N ALA A 141 1.80 4.14 -7.85
CA ALA A 141 2.73 4.85 -6.98
C ALA A 141 1.99 5.96 -6.21
N PRO A 142 1.39 5.67 -5.06
CA PRO A 142 0.55 6.63 -4.32
C PRO A 142 1.24 7.96 -3.98
N TYR A 143 2.55 7.96 -3.83
CA TYR A 143 3.33 9.17 -3.59
C TYR A 143 3.15 10.24 -4.69
N ILE A 144 2.95 9.85 -5.96
CA ILE A 144 2.83 10.81 -7.06
C ILE A 144 1.43 11.39 -7.24
N ALA A 145 0.44 10.97 -6.44
CA ALA A 145 -0.91 11.52 -6.51
C ALA A 145 -0.88 13.04 -6.31
N GLU A 146 -1.52 13.80 -7.19
CA GLU A 146 -1.56 15.27 -7.10
C GLU A 146 -2.42 15.73 -5.90
N ASP A 147 -3.49 15.01 -5.62
CA ASP A 147 -4.43 15.28 -4.53
C ASP A 147 -4.46 14.10 -3.54
N LEU A 148 -4.11 14.38 -2.28
CA LEU A 148 -4.16 13.46 -1.15
C LEU A 148 -5.22 13.87 -0.12
N THR A 149 -6.12 14.79 -0.44
CA THR A 149 -7.21 15.18 0.47
C THR A 149 -8.18 14.01 0.69
N ASN A 150 -8.87 14.03 1.82
CA ASN A 150 -9.85 13.01 2.18
C ASN A 150 -9.27 11.59 2.20
N GLN A 151 -8.02 11.42 2.60
CA GLN A 151 -7.46 10.11 2.87
C GLN A 151 -7.74 9.69 4.32
N PRO A 152 -7.72 8.38 4.64
CA PRO A 152 -7.99 7.91 6.01
C PRO A 152 -6.89 8.31 6.98
N ASP A 153 -7.21 8.32 8.29
CA ASP A 153 -6.20 8.40 9.34
C ASP A 153 -5.12 7.35 9.10
N THR A 154 -3.86 7.79 8.96
CA THR A 154 -2.78 6.93 8.49
C THR A 154 -1.66 6.82 9.51
N LEU A 155 -1.32 5.58 9.89
CA LEU A 155 -0.08 5.25 10.60
C LEU A 155 0.92 4.67 9.60
N ILE A 156 2.09 5.29 9.49
CA ILE A 156 3.19 4.77 8.68
C ILE A 156 4.33 4.33 9.60
N LEU A 157 4.82 3.12 9.41
CA LEU A 157 6.00 2.58 10.08
C LEU A 157 7.10 2.41 9.03
N THR A 158 8.26 3.01 9.24
CA THR A 158 9.43 2.87 8.38
C THR A 158 10.55 2.12 9.10
N CYS A 159 11.50 1.56 8.35
CA CYS A 159 12.68 0.91 8.88
C CYS A 159 13.92 1.76 8.59
N GLU A 160 14.81 1.90 9.57
CA GLU A 160 16.02 2.74 9.46
C GLU A 160 16.91 2.38 8.28
N PHE A 161 17.12 1.08 8.06
CA PHE A 161 18.01 0.54 7.02
C PHE A 161 17.24 -0.04 5.82
N ASP A 162 16.30 0.74 5.30
CA ASP A 162 15.41 0.33 4.21
C ASP A 162 15.48 1.36 3.08
N PRO A 163 15.64 0.97 1.81
CA PRO A 163 15.54 1.89 0.69
C PRO A 163 14.18 2.59 0.60
N LEU A 164 13.11 2.02 1.17
CA LEU A 164 11.76 2.58 1.19
C LEU A 164 11.54 3.62 2.31
N ARG A 165 12.53 3.86 3.20
CA ARG A 165 12.38 4.74 4.37
C ARG A 165 11.88 6.13 3.98
N ASP A 166 12.63 6.81 3.13
CA ASP A 166 12.39 8.23 2.85
C ASP A 166 11.10 8.46 2.06
N GLU A 167 10.74 7.56 1.15
CA GLU A 167 9.48 7.68 0.41
C GLU A 167 8.26 7.46 1.32
N GLY A 168 8.36 6.54 2.28
CA GLY A 168 7.33 6.31 3.29
C GLY A 168 7.13 7.54 4.19
N GLU A 169 8.23 8.13 4.67
CA GLU A 169 8.20 9.35 5.47
C GLU A 169 7.65 10.54 4.67
N ALA A 170 8.13 10.74 3.44
CA ALA A 170 7.66 11.79 2.56
C ALA A 170 6.17 11.65 2.19
N TYR A 171 5.69 10.41 2.01
CA TYR A 171 4.26 10.17 1.79
C TYR A 171 3.43 10.56 3.02
N GLY A 172 3.92 10.25 4.22
CA GLY A 172 3.30 10.66 5.48
C GLY A 172 3.20 12.18 5.63
N GLU A 173 4.27 12.92 5.31
CA GLU A 173 4.23 14.40 5.34
C GLU A 173 3.25 14.97 4.32
N ARG A 174 3.19 14.41 3.11
CA ARG A 174 2.20 14.83 2.10
C ARG A 174 0.75 14.58 2.55
N LEU A 175 0.48 13.45 3.19
CA LEU A 175 -0.85 13.16 3.76
C LEU A 175 -1.21 14.19 4.84
N LYS A 176 -0.27 14.51 5.73
CA LYS A 176 -0.46 15.49 6.79
C LYS A 176 -0.68 16.92 6.26
N GLU A 177 0.02 17.30 5.19
CA GLU A 177 -0.19 18.59 4.51
C GLU A 177 -1.57 18.69 3.84
N ALA A 178 -2.10 17.55 3.41
CA ALA A 178 -3.41 17.47 2.75
C ALA A 178 -4.61 17.44 3.73
N GLY A 179 -4.37 17.30 5.07
CA GLY A 179 -5.39 17.30 6.12
C GLY A 179 -5.66 15.93 6.66
#